data_54bdfc586ea89c8828a7b911be236a2b
#
_entry.id   54bdfc586ea89c8828a7b911be236a2b
#
_cell.length_a   1.000
_cell.length_b   1.000
_cell.length_c   1.000
_cell.angle_alpha   90.00
_cell.angle_beta   90.00
_cell.angle_gamma   90.00
#
_symmetry.space_group_name_H-M   'P 1'
#
loop_
_entity.id
_entity.type
_entity.pdbx_description
1 polymer ?
#
loop_
_entity_poly.entity_id
_entity_poly.type
_entity_poly.pdbx_seq_one_letter_code
_entity_poly.pdbx_strand_id
1 'polypeptide(L)'
;MSENLKIYFAAPYSRAYVFAPGDQVLGKVVFDPKEDENVENIHVEFRGKYETRAGSGKEAKSFETTMFSIQKILFQGPFKMRASTYEYPFSFQFPKTFRFNPEVFDDDRLFPNEHRDGLQPLPPSCEDNGSHFSGNYRISYRITARIPRTFGDWSRETFLRFTPYRLELSPVPHPASSKDGRKHHRRYRLTDEGIPRPLTSNETLKEKFHHHAVNHTINFSLSASAPTAIVIGRPYAVELTLLSTDVETGHSAPEFQFSNYWLILNGRTIVRAPGIFITATSSLEEDITVGHGSIKCRLPLNKPLVVNGMFPSNPSYMPPSFSSFAVQRSYGLELKGTVSCLGEDSEFKIHWPRVTLYPARMEDGIEEAMKSIESSAQDMNLDDQSGLPAYEK
;
A
#
# COMPACT_ATOMS: atom_id res chain seq x y z
N MET A 1 26.37 18.59 3.38
CA MET A 1 25.52 18.86 2.21
C MET A 1 25.79 20.29 1.75
N SER A 2 25.98 20.51 0.48
CA SER A 2 26.29 21.86 -0.02
C SER A 2 25.03 22.72 -0.04
N GLU A 3 25.02 23.84 0.68
CA GLU A 3 23.96 24.84 0.65
C GLU A 3 23.85 25.53 -0.72
N ASN A 4 24.92 25.45 -1.49
CA ASN A 4 25.06 26.12 -2.79
C ASN A 4 24.41 25.35 -3.95
N LEU A 5 23.96 24.08 -3.73
CA LEU A 5 23.36 23.26 -4.76
C LEU A 5 21.93 22.82 -4.31
N LYS A 6 20.94 23.15 -5.12
CA LYS A 6 19.53 22.87 -4.83
C LYS A 6 18.85 22.22 -6.02
N ILE A 7 17.85 21.39 -5.77
CA ILE A 7 16.98 20.79 -6.79
C ILE A 7 15.56 21.28 -6.55
N TYR A 8 14.95 21.85 -7.57
CA TYR A 8 13.56 22.28 -7.57
C TYR A 8 12.81 21.50 -8.65
N PHE A 9 11.59 21.08 -8.32
CA PHE A 9 10.69 20.47 -9.29
C PHE A 9 9.72 21.51 -9.80
N ALA A 10 9.33 21.40 -11.07
CA ALA A 10 8.26 22.22 -11.63
C ALA A 10 6.91 21.83 -10.96
N ALA A 11 6.01 22.80 -10.82
CA ALA A 11 4.65 22.48 -10.38
C ALA A 11 3.99 21.46 -11.35
N PRO A 12 3.16 20.52 -10.87
CA PRO A 12 2.59 20.42 -9.52
C PRO A 12 3.43 19.54 -8.57
N TYR A 13 4.66 19.19 -8.95
CA TYR A 13 5.48 18.22 -8.24
C TYR A 13 5.90 18.76 -6.87
N SER A 14 5.19 18.31 -5.84
CA SER A 14 5.56 18.49 -4.45
C SER A 14 6.26 17.23 -3.92
N ARG A 15 6.82 17.28 -2.72
CA ARG A 15 7.34 16.07 -2.05
C ARG A 15 6.28 14.98 -1.83
N ALA A 16 5.01 15.36 -1.88
CA ALA A 16 3.87 14.44 -1.72
C ALA A 16 3.42 13.83 -3.05
N TYR A 17 3.89 14.36 -4.19
CA TYR A 17 3.51 13.85 -5.51
C TYR A 17 3.99 12.41 -5.70
N VAL A 18 3.11 11.55 -6.23
CA VAL A 18 3.40 10.15 -6.50
C VAL A 18 3.42 9.94 -8.01
N PHE A 19 4.59 9.66 -8.54
CA PHE A 19 4.80 9.40 -9.95
C PHE A 19 4.30 8.01 -10.36
N ALA A 20 3.91 7.88 -11.63
CA ALA A 20 3.50 6.63 -12.28
C ALA A 20 4.40 6.29 -13.48
N PRO A 21 4.30 5.06 -14.04
CA PRO A 21 5.07 4.66 -15.21
C PRO A 21 4.85 5.58 -16.42
N GLY A 22 5.92 6.15 -16.94
CA GLY A 22 5.89 7.07 -18.09
C GLY A 22 5.70 8.54 -17.73
N ASP A 23 5.48 8.87 -16.46
CA ASP A 23 5.40 10.28 -16.03
C ASP A 23 6.71 11.01 -16.24
N GLN A 24 6.61 12.30 -16.56
CA GLN A 24 7.77 13.16 -16.68
C GLN A 24 8.14 13.75 -15.32
N VAL A 25 9.42 13.79 -15.02
CA VAL A 25 10.01 14.45 -13.86
C VAL A 25 10.70 15.72 -14.37
N LEU A 26 10.03 16.84 -14.21
CA LEU A 26 10.52 18.16 -14.66
C LEU A 26 11.06 18.94 -13.48
N GLY A 27 12.18 19.61 -13.67
CA GLY A 27 12.79 20.42 -12.63
C GLY A 27 13.98 21.22 -13.10
N LYS A 28 14.61 21.91 -12.14
CA LYS A 28 15.86 22.63 -12.35
C LYS A 28 16.84 22.39 -11.21
N VAL A 29 18.11 22.36 -11.57
CA VAL A 29 19.22 22.42 -10.63
C VAL A 29 19.60 23.90 -10.51
N VAL A 30 19.64 24.39 -9.27
CA VAL A 30 20.09 25.76 -8.97
C VAL A 30 21.43 25.67 -8.27
N PHE A 31 22.43 26.30 -8.87
CA PHE A 31 23.75 26.45 -8.32
C PHE A 31 23.99 27.89 -7.94
N ASP A 32 24.28 28.15 -6.67
CA ASP A 32 24.43 29.48 -6.08
C ASP A 32 25.77 29.57 -5.34
N PRO A 33 26.91 29.65 -6.10
CA PRO A 33 28.23 29.76 -5.49
C PRO A 33 28.38 31.11 -4.81
N LYS A 34 28.91 31.11 -3.58
CA LYS A 34 29.15 32.34 -2.80
C LYS A 34 30.44 33.05 -3.17
N GLU A 35 31.31 32.36 -3.89
CA GLU A 35 32.57 32.84 -4.40
C GLU A 35 32.76 32.34 -5.84
N ASP A 36 33.73 32.92 -6.54
CA ASP A 36 34.07 32.47 -7.89
C ASP A 36 34.56 31.01 -7.87
N GLU A 37 33.95 30.15 -8.65
CA GLU A 37 34.22 28.70 -8.65
C GLU A 37 34.58 28.17 -10.04
N ASN A 38 35.61 27.34 -10.12
CA ASN A 38 35.93 26.62 -11.33
C ASN A 38 35.08 25.36 -11.44
N VAL A 39 34.21 25.33 -12.43
CA VAL A 39 33.28 24.23 -12.67
C VAL A 39 33.62 23.51 -13.95
N GLU A 40 33.91 22.22 -13.88
CA GLU A 40 34.17 21.38 -15.03
C GLU A 40 32.88 20.88 -15.67
N ASN A 41 31.95 20.42 -14.87
CA ASN A 41 30.64 20.03 -15.34
C ASN A 41 29.61 20.07 -14.20
N ILE A 42 28.35 20.15 -14.59
CA ILE A 42 27.19 19.93 -13.72
C ILE A 42 26.37 18.82 -14.34
N HIS A 43 26.10 17.78 -13.59
CA HIS A 43 25.26 16.71 -14.08
C HIS A 43 24.16 16.38 -13.09
N VAL A 44 23.10 15.79 -13.64
CA VAL A 44 21.97 15.29 -12.88
C VAL A 44 21.75 13.81 -13.24
N GLU A 45 21.58 12.98 -12.21
CA GLU A 45 21.31 11.57 -12.34
C GLU A 45 19.90 11.27 -11.81
N PHE A 46 19.13 10.52 -12.60
CA PHE A 46 17.88 9.89 -12.15
C PHE A 46 18.12 8.39 -12.02
N ARG A 47 17.98 7.89 -10.78
CA ARG A 47 18.32 6.51 -10.46
C ARG A 47 17.19 5.83 -9.68
N GLY A 48 16.89 4.57 -10.07
CA GLY A 48 16.10 3.63 -9.29
C GLY A 48 17.00 2.58 -8.64
N LYS A 49 16.87 2.39 -7.32
CA LYS A 49 17.68 1.46 -6.53
C LYS A 49 16.79 0.51 -5.75
N TYR A 50 17.26 -0.73 -5.67
CA TYR A 50 16.59 -1.82 -4.98
C TYR A 50 17.57 -2.46 -3.99
N GLU A 51 17.19 -2.51 -2.73
CA GLU A 51 18.01 -3.05 -1.64
C GLU A 51 17.16 -4.03 -0.85
N THR A 52 17.70 -5.22 -0.57
CA THR A 52 17.06 -6.19 0.32
C THR A 52 18.10 -6.80 1.24
N ARG A 53 17.64 -7.18 2.43
CA ARG A 53 18.38 -8.00 3.36
C ARG A 53 17.41 -9.04 3.92
N ALA A 54 17.80 -10.32 3.87
CA ALA A 54 17.00 -11.42 4.37
C ALA A 54 17.85 -12.39 5.18
N GLY A 55 17.24 -13.12 6.10
CA GLY A 55 17.90 -14.02 7.02
C GLY A 55 18.31 -13.33 8.33
N SER A 56 18.83 -14.08 9.28
CA SER A 56 19.24 -13.63 10.61
C SER A 56 20.70 -13.98 10.93
N GLY A 57 21.33 -13.17 11.78
CA GLY A 57 22.68 -13.42 12.27
C GLY A 57 23.69 -13.59 11.13
N LYS A 58 24.50 -14.67 11.19
CA LYS A 58 25.55 -14.97 10.19
C LYS A 58 25.01 -15.44 8.85
N GLU A 59 23.74 -15.86 8.77
CA GLU A 59 23.07 -16.31 7.55
C GLU A 59 22.39 -15.18 6.79
N ALA A 60 22.38 -13.97 7.35
CA ALA A 60 21.80 -12.80 6.67
C ALA A 60 22.54 -12.51 5.37
N LYS A 61 21.76 -12.36 4.29
CA LYS A 61 22.23 -11.96 2.98
C LYS A 61 21.70 -10.58 2.64
N SER A 62 22.51 -9.82 1.92
CA SER A 62 22.11 -8.50 1.41
C SER A 62 22.26 -8.52 -0.09
N PHE A 63 21.30 -7.90 -0.76
CA PHE A 63 21.30 -7.73 -2.19
C PHE A 63 20.99 -6.29 -2.54
N GLU A 64 21.74 -5.75 -3.46
CA GLU A 64 21.58 -4.41 -3.98
C GLU A 64 21.65 -4.42 -5.50
N THR A 65 20.73 -3.75 -6.16
CA THR A 65 20.78 -3.56 -7.61
C THR A 65 20.27 -2.19 -8.01
N THR A 66 20.86 -1.65 -9.07
CA THR A 66 20.38 -0.46 -9.75
C THR A 66 19.40 -0.89 -10.85
N MET A 67 18.12 -0.53 -10.69
CA MET A 67 17.09 -0.84 -11.68
C MET A 67 17.32 -0.04 -12.98
N PHE A 68 17.66 1.23 -12.84
CA PHE A 68 18.07 2.10 -13.93
C PHE A 68 18.89 3.27 -13.38
N SER A 69 19.73 3.84 -14.28
CA SER A 69 20.46 5.09 -14.04
C SER A 69 20.49 5.87 -15.34
N ILE A 70 19.92 7.07 -15.35
CA ILE A 70 19.85 7.97 -16.49
C ILE A 70 20.55 9.26 -16.08
N GLN A 71 21.64 9.60 -16.77
CA GLN A 71 22.44 10.77 -16.47
C GLN A 71 22.30 11.80 -17.59
N LYS A 72 22.24 13.10 -17.23
CA LYS A 72 22.31 14.23 -18.13
C LYS A 72 23.36 15.22 -17.66
N ILE A 73 24.18 15.69 -18.60
CA ILE A 73 25.10 16.79 -18.37
C ILE A 73 24.30 18.08 -18.62
N LEU A 74 24.21 18.93 -17.61
CA LEU A 74 23.48 20.21 -17.66
C LEU A 74 24.40 21.37 -18.06
N PHE A 75 25.68 21.25 -17.70
CA PHE A 75 26.72 22.22 -18.05
C PHE A 75 28.02 21.48 -18.26
N GLN A 76 28.79 21.92 -19.25
CA GLN A 76 30.14 21.42 -19.56
C GLN A 76 31.12 22.58 -19.73
N GLY A 77 32.13 22.58 -18.86
CA GLY A 77 33.24 23.52 -18.85
C GLY A 77 34.56 22.91 -19.35
N PRO A 78 35.72 23.38 -18.89
CA PRO A 78 35.93 24.20 -17.69
C PRO A 78 35.51 25.66 -17.82
N PHE A 79 34.89 26.18 -16.79
CA PHE A 79 34.49 27.59 -16.75
C PHE A 79 34.58 28.14 -15.33
N LYS A 80 35.08 29.37 -15.19
CA LYS A 80 35.08 30.09 -13.90
C LYS A 80 33.75 30.80 -13.70
N MET A 81 32.85 30.20 -12.95
CA MET A 81 31.57 30.77 -12.58
C MET A 81 31.75 31.82 -11.50
N ARG A 82 31.17 33.02 -11.71
CA ARG A 82 31.18 34.07 -10.70
C ARG A 82 30.18 33.77 -9.58
N ALA A 83 30.31 34.48 -8.46
CA ALA A 83 29.32 34.43 -7.37
C ALA A 83 27.97 34.99 -7.86
N SER A 84 27.12 34.13 -8.43
CA SER A 84 25.81 34.44 -8.98
C SER A 84 24.97 33.15 -9.02
N THR A 85 23.66 33.28 -9.13
CA THR A 85 22.75 32.15 -9.23
C THR A 85 22.65 31.66 -10.67
N TYR A 86 22.88 30.36 -10.88
CA TYR A 86 22.77 29.67 -12.17
C TYR A 86 21.67 28.62 -12.10
N GLU A 87 20.83 28.54 -13.13
CA GLU A 87 19.70 27.64 -13.21
C GLU A 87 19.83 26.74 -14.44
N TYR A 88 19.66 25.43 -14.23
CA TYR A 88 19.80 24.42 -15.27
C TYR A 88 18.58 23.52 -15.29
N PRO A 89 17.70 23.62 -16.30
CA PRO A 89 16.51 22.79 -16.39
C PRO A 89 16.87 21.33 -16.72
N PHE A 90 16.07 20.41 -16.22
CA PHE A 90 16.16 19.02 -16.58
C PHE A 90 14.77 18.38 -16.74
N SER A 91 14.74 17.31 -17.55
CA SER A 91 13.56 16.48 -17.76
C SER A 91 13.98 15.03 -17.80
N PHE A 92 13.30 14.16 -17.07
CA PHE A 92 13.41 12.71 -17.16
C PHE A 92 12.02 12.11 -17.32
N GLN A 93 11.98 10.87 -17.79
CA GLN A 93 10.75 10.09 -17.82
C GLN A 93 10.93 8.84 -16.97
N PHE A 94 9.95 8.53 -16.10
CA PHE A 94 9.97 7.28 -15.36
C PHE A 94 9.91 6.11 -16.34
N PRO A 95 10.86 5.16 -16.28
CA PRO A 95 10.78 3.93 -17.05
C PRO A 95 9.50 3.17 -16.70
N LYS A 96 8.94 2.45 -17.68
CA LYS A 96 7.78 1.57 -17.42
C LYS A 96 8.21 0.25 -16.82
N THR A 97 9.39 -0.22 -17.26
CA THR A 97 9.97 -1.51 -16.88
C THR A 97 11.47 -1.36 -16.68
N PHE A 98 12.06 -2.31 -16.00
CA PHE A 98 13.50 -2.48 -15.92
C PHE A 98 13.87 -3.92 -16.19
N ARG A 99 15.14 -4.17 -16.52
CA ARG A 99 15.65 -5.51 -16.76
C ARG A 99 16.59 -5.91 -15.63
N PHE A 100 16.42 -7.11 -15.10
CA PHE A 100 17.35 -7.70 -14.16
C PHE A 100 17.79 -9.08 -14.65
N ASN A 101 18.91 -9.60 -14.10
CA ASN A 101 19.35 -10.97 -14.41
C ASN A 101 18.63 -11.96 -13.48
N PRO A 102 17.71 -12.81 -13.96
CA PRO A 102 17.00 -13.79 -13.12
C PRO A 102 17.91 -14.87 -12.56
N GLU A 103 19.06 -15.17 -13.18
CA GLU A 103 20.02 -16.18 -12.74
C GLU A 103 20.66 -15.88 -11.37
N VAL A 104 20.51 -14.66 -10.87
CA VAL A 104 20.96 -14.28 -9.53
C VAL A 104 20.17 -14.99 -8.42
N PHE A 105 18.96 -15.49 -8.73
CA PHE A 105 18.11 -16.20 -7.77
C PHE A 105 18.00 -17.68 -8.15
N ASP A 106 18.63 -18.56 -7.39
CA ASP A 106 18.71 -20.00 -7.65
C ASP A 106 17.37 -20.76 -7.51
N ASP A 107 16.30 -20.13 -7.04
CA ASP A 107 15.04 -20.82 -6.73
C ASP A 107 13.87 -20.28 -7.55
N ASP A 108 13.58 -20.94 -8.65
CA ASP A 108 12.46 -20.69 -9.54
C ASP A 108 11.06 -20.87 -8.88
N ARG A 109 10.99 -21.48 -7.69
CA ARG A 109 9.72 -21.92 -7.09
C ARG A 109 8.99 -20.84 -6.31
N LEU A 110 9.65 -19.75 -6.01
CA LEU A 110 9.15 -18.80 -5.03
C LEU A 110 8.40 -17.61 -5.64
N PHE A 111 8.57 -17.32 -6.93
CA PHE A 111 7.78 -16.31 -7.64
C PHE A 111 7.17 -16.89 -8.92
N PRO A 112 5.94 -16.45 -9.26
CA PRO A 112 5.28 -16.94 -10.47
C PRO A 112 6.10 -16.65 -11.72
N ASN A 113 5.86 -17.44 -12.76
CA ASN A 113 6.52 -17.43 -14.07
C ASN A 113 6.53 -16.06 -14.80
N GLU A 114 5.85 -15.06 -14.26
CA GLU A 114 5.65 -13.74 -14.82
C GLU A 114 6.95 -12.91 -14.97
N HIS A 115 8.05 -13.36 -14.37
CA HIS A 115 9.30 -12.59 -14.33
C HIS A 115 10.51 -13.33 -14.93
N ARG A 116 10.28 -14.43 -15.63
CA ARG A 116 11.37 -15.26 -16.19
C ARG A 116 12.15 -14.61 -17.35
N ASP A 117 11.54 -13.65 -18.04
CA ASP A 117 12.18 -12.91 -19.12
C ASP A 117 13.14 -11.81 -18.63
N GLY A 118 13.23 -11.63 -17.31
CA GLY A 118 14.04 -10.58 -16.69
C GLY A 118 13.48 -9.17 -16.87
N LEU A 119 12.35 -9.00 -17.56
CA LEU A 119 11.69 -7.72 -17.74
C LEU A 119 10.56 -7.55 -16.69
N GLN A 120 10.68 -6.53 -15.85
CA GLN A 120 9.72 -6.29 -14.78
C GLN A 120 9.19 -4.86 -14.78
N PRO A 121 7.93 -4.64 -14.35
CA PRO A 121 7.47 -3.31 -13.99
C PRO A 121 8.28 -2.77 -12.81
N LEU A 122 8.45 -1.46 -12.76
CA LEU A 122 9.06 -0.82 -11.59
C LEU A 122 8.17 -1.05 -10.36
N PRO A 123 8.72 -1.53 -9.24
CA PRO A 123 7.97 -1.68 -7.99
C PRO A 123 7.67 -0.31 -7.34
N PRO A 124 6.69 -0.21 -6.44
CA PRO A 124 6.42 1.03 -5.73
C PRO A 124 7.63 1.44 -4.87
N SER A 125 7.83 2.77 -4.70
CA SER A 125 8.78 3.25 -3.71
C SER A 125 8.28 2.91 -2.31
N CYS A 126 9.08 2.18 -1.56
CA CYS A 126 8.76 1.77 -0.19
C CYS A 126 10.04 1.42 0.56
N GLU A 127 9.95 1.51 1.87
CA GLU A 127 11.02 1.16 2.79
C GLU A 127 10.42 0.48 4.01
N ASP A 128 11.02 -0.62 4.42
CA ASP A 128 10.72 -1.27 5.68
C ASP A 128 12.02 -1.47 6.44
N ASN A 129 12.20 -0.66 7.47
CA ASN A 129 13.35 -0.73 8.38
C ASN A 129 13.03 -1.53 9.65
N GLY A 130 12.03 -2.42 9.58
CA GLY A 130 11.42 -3.11 10.70
C GLY A 130 12.41 -3.59 11.76
N SER A 131 12.34 -3.00 12.95
CA SER A 131 13.17 -3.33 14.12
C SER A 131 12.90 -4.74 14.69
N HIS A 132 11.86 -5.40 14.21
CA HIS A 132 11.40 -6.71 14.69
C HIS A 132 11.54 -7.83 13.66
N PHE A 133 12.28 -7.61 12.58
CA PHE A 133 12.27 -8.45 11.42
C PHE A 133 13.65 -8.98 11.07
N SER A 134 13.73 -10.26 10.70
CA SER A 134 14.97 -10.86 10.20
C SER A 134 15.35 -10.42 8.78
N GLY A 135 14.66 -9.41 8.24
CA GLY A 135 14.90 -8.84 6.91
C GLY A 135 14.42 -7.41 6.80
N ASN A 136 15.00 -6.66 5.88
CA ASN A 136 14.55 -5.34 5.50
C ASN A 136 14.64 -5.17 3.99
N TYR A 137 13.94 -4.16 3.47
CA TYR A 137 14.02 -3.80 2.06
C TYR A 137 13.83 -2.29 1.88
N ARG A 138 14.42 -1.78 0.80
CA ARG A 138 14.25 -0.40 0.36
C ARG A 138 14.19 -0.34 -1.15
N ILE A 139 13.11 0.25 -1.66
CA ILE A 139 12.93 0.55 -3.07
C ILE A 139 12.84 2.06 -3.19
N SER A 140 13.85 2.67 -3.81
CA SER A 140 13.97 4.12 -3.84
C SER A 140 14.24 4.64 -5.24
N TYR A 141 13.63 5.78 -5.54
CA TYR A 141 13.85 6.56 -6.76
C TYR A 141 14.36 7.92 -6.35
N ARG A 142 15.41 8.41 -6.99
CA ARG A 142 16.04 9.66 -6.61
C ARG A 142 16.58 10.44 -7.79
N ILE A 143 16.57 11.75 -7.65
CA ILE A 143 17.33 12.69 -8.49
C ILE A 143 18.54 13.15 -7.68
N THR A 144 19.71 13.06 -8.26
CA THR A 144 20.96 13.53 -7.66
C THR A 144 21.62 14.53 -8.59
N ALA A 145 21.77 15.78 -8.16
CA ALA A 145 22.60 16.77 -8.85
C ALA A 145 24.01 16.70 -8.27
N ARG A 146 25.04 16.78 -9.11
CA ARG A 146 26.42 16.71 -8.70
C ARG A 146 27.29 17.67 -9.49
N ILE A 147 28.23 18.31 -8.80
CA ILE A 147 29.30 19.12 -9.35
C ILE A 147 30.61 18.52 -8.83
N PRO A 148 31.38 17.83 -9.70
CA PRO A 148 32.69 17.29 -9.33
C PRO A 148 33.66 18.42 -8.97
N ARG A 149 34.50 18.18 -7.98
CA ARG A 149 35.54 19.09 -7.54
C ARG A 149 36.79 18.31 -7.16
N THR A 150 37.93 18.96 -7.20
CA THR A 150 39.20 18.38 -6.77
C THR A 150 39.20 17.91 -5.31
N PHE A 151 38.47 18.61 -4.45
CA PHE A 151 38.34 18.28 -3.02
C PHE A 151 36.86 18.16 -2.64
N GLY A 152 36.29 16.97 -2.89
CA GLY A 152 34.93 16.62 -2.48
C GLY A 152 33.84 17.24 -3.38
N ASP A 153 33.01 16.40 -3.97
CA ASP A 153 31.92 16.81 -4.86
C ASP A 153 30.84 17.57 -4.09
N TRP A 154 30.28 18.56 -4.71
CA TRP A 154 28.98 19.09 -4.28
C TRP A 154 27.89 18.18 -4.81
N SER A 155 27.08 17.66 -3.90
CA SER A 155 25.99 16.75 -4.24
C SER A 155 24.72 17.11 -3.48
N ARG A 156 23.61 17.06 -4.19
CA ARG A 156 22.26 17.19 -3.63
C ARG A 156 21.38 16.08 -4.13
N GLU A 157 20.63 15.46 -3.24
CA GLU A 157 19.75 14.34 -3.55
C GLU A 157 18.32 14.63 -3.10
N THR A 158 17.35 14.17 -3.88
CA THR A 158 15.92 14.24 -3.56
C THR A 158 15.25 12.93 -3.95
N PHE A 159 14.50 12.36 -3.01
CA PHE A 159 13.74 11.13 -3.23
C PHE A 159 12.40 11.43 -3.86
N LEU A 160 11.98 10.53 -4.76
CA LEU A 160 10.70 10.58 -5.46
C LEU A 160 9.82 9.43 -4.99
N ARG A 161 8.53 9.70 -4.86
CA ARG A 161 7.53 8.67 -4.59
C ARG A 161 7.00 8.12 -5.91
N PHE A 162 6.93 6.80 -6.02
CA PHE A 162 6.51 6.13 -7.24
C PHE A 162 5.52 5.00 -6.93
N THR A 163 4.55 4.81 -7.82
CA THR A 163 3.64 3.67 -7.81
C THR A 163 3.51 3.05 -9.20
N PRO A 164 3.50 1.72 -9.34
CA PRO A 164 3.34 1.05 -10.63
C PRO A 164 1.92 1.17 -11.21
N TYR A 165 0.96 1.65 -10.41
CA TYR A 165 -0.44 1.76 -10.80
C TYR A 165 -0.75 3.14 -11.38
N ARG A 166 -1.37 3.17 -12.56
CA ARG A 166 -1.97 4.41 -13.06
C ARG A 166 -3.21 4.72 -12.24
N LEU A 167 -3.23 5.90 -11.65
CA LEU A 167 -4.31 6.36 -10.78
C LEU A 167 -5.65 6.54 -11.50
N GLU A 168 -5.65 6.56 -12.84
CA GLU A 168 -6.82 6.75 -13.70
C GLU A 168 -7.76 5.53 -13.74
N LEU A 169 -7.24 4.33 -13.49
CA LEU A 169 -8.03 3.11 -13.48
C LEU A 169 -8.45 2.75 -12.06
N SER A 170 -9.63 3.19 -11.64
CA SER A 170 -10.25 2.61 -10.44
C SER A 170 -10.48 1.13 -10.67
N PRO A 171 -9.90 0.26 -9.85
CA PRO A 171 -10.27 -1.13 -9.90
C PRO A 171 -11.78 -1.24 -9.64
N VAL A 172 -12.48 -1.97 -10.49
CA VAL A 172 -13.87 -2.31 -10.19
C VAL A 172 -13.83 -3.30 -9.03
N PRO A 173 -14.35 -2.94 -7.85
CA PRO A 173 -14.35 -3.85 -6.72
C PRO A 173 -15.30 -5.01 -7.03
N HIS A 174 -14.74 -6.22 -7.16
CA HIS A 174 -15.55 -7.43 -7.19
C HIS A 174 -15.72 -7.91 -5.76
N PRO A 175 -16.97 -8.04 -5.27
CA PRO A 175 -17.20 -8.56 -3.93
C PRO A 175 -16.85 -10.05 -3.87
N ALA A 176 -16.13 -10.44 -2.85
CA ALA A 176 -15.87 -11.84 -2.51
C ALA A 176 -16.61 -12.21 -1.24
N SER A 177 -17.39 -13.28 -1.30
CA SER A 177 -18.10 -13.80 -0.14
C SER A 177 -17.23 -14.79 0.62
N SER A 178 -17.24 -14.69 1.94
CA SER A 178 -16.61 -15.64 2.87
C SER A 178 -17.55 -15.93 4.02
N LYS A 179 -17.32 -17.05 4.72
CA LYS A 179 -18.19 -17.49 5.83
C LYS A 179 -17.35 -17.73 7.08
N ASP A 180 -17.97 -17.52 8.22
CA ASP A 180 -17.45 -18.07 9.47
C ASP A 180 -17.50 -19.60 9.38
N GLY A 181 -16.38 -20.27 9.65
CA GLY A 181 -16.31 -21.74 9.68
C GLY A 181 -17.12 -22.36 10.81
N ARG A 182 -17.65 -21.58 11.72
CA ARG A 182 -18.41 -22.02 12.88
C ARG A 182 -19.90 -22.03 12.57
N LYS A 183 -20.58 -23.08 13.04
CA LYS A 183 -22.03 -23.14 13.14
C LYS A 183 -22.41 -22.83 14.57
N HIS A 184 -23.25 -21.86 14.75
CA HIS A 184 -23.75 -21.44 16.05
C HIS A 184 -25.15 -22.00 16.25
N HIS A 185 -25.52 -22.33 17.48
CA HIS A 185 -26.86 -22.73 17.85
C HIS A 185 -27.27 -22.07 19.13
N ARG A 186 -28.56 -21.77 19.26
CA ARG A 186 -29.18 -21.26 20.48
C ARG A 186 -30.46 -21.99 20.75
N ARG A 187 -30.64 -22.41 22.01
CA ARG A 187 -31.87 -23.00 22.49
C ARG A 187 -32.70 -21.96 23.21
N TYR A 188 -34.00 -21.99 23.01
CA TYR A 188 -34.92 -21.03 23.58
C TYR A 188 -36.29 -21.64 23.81
N ARG A 189 -37.09 -20.95 24.58
CA ARG A 189 -38.51 -21.22 24.72
C ARG A 189 -39.35 -20.04 24.29
N LEU A 190 -40.59 -20.30 23.94
CA LEU A 190 -41.56 -19.24 23.71
C LEU A 190 -42.27 -18.92 25.04
N THR A 191 -42.59 -17.68 25.27
CA THR A 191 -43.55 -17.24 26.27
C THR A 191 -44.95 -17.65 25.83
N ASP A 192 -45.94 -17.49 26.71
CA ASP A 192 -47.35 -17.71 26.35
C ASP A 192 -47.84 -16.80 25.23
N GLU A 193 -47.18 -15.68 25.03
CA GLU A 193 -47.39 -14.72 23.92
C GLU A 193 -46.64 -15.09 22.64
N GLY A 194 -45.89 -16.20 22.62
CA GLY A 194 -45.09 -16.64 21.46
C GLY A 194 -43.78 -15.88 21.28
N ILE A 195 -43.28 -15.15 22.31
CA ILE A 195 -42.04 -14.39 22.27
C ILE A 195 -40.87 -15.32 22.67
N PRO A 196 -39.76 -15.38 21.89
CA PRO A 196 -38.57 -16.13 22.26
C PRO A 196 -37.91 -15.59 23.53
N ARG A 197 -37.57 -16.48 24.45
CA ARG A 197 -36.84 -16.16 25.69
C ARG A 197 -35.71 -17.17 25.95
N PRO A 198 -34.64 -16.77 26.63
CA PRO A 198 -33.59 -17.69 27.03
C PRO A 198 -34.13 -18.77 28.01
N LEU A 199 -33.43 -19.91 28.06
CA LEU A 199 -33.71 -20.93 29.06
C LEU A 199 -33.27 -20.44 30.44
N THR A 200 -34.10 -20.68 31.47
CA THR A 200 -33.66 -20.46 32.83
C THR A 200 -32.67 -21.53 33.30
N SER A 201 -31.90 -21.27 34.35
CA SER A 201 -30.95 -22.22 34.92
C SER A 201 -31.59 -23.57 35.27
N ASN A 202 -32.84 -23.54 35.81
CA ASN A 202 -33.58 -24.76 36.13
C ASN A 202 -34.02 -25.53 34.87
N GLU A 203 -34.39 -24.84 33.81
CA GLU A 203 -34.78 -25.44 32.53
C GLU A 203 -33.56 -26.06 31.84
N THR A 204 -32.43 -25.42 31.89
CA THR A 204 -31.15 -25.95 31.38
C THR A 204 -30.72 -27.20 32.15
N LEU A 205 -30.92 -27.25 33.46
CA LEU A 205 -30.65 -28.43 34.29
C LEU A 205 -31.62 -29.57 33.97
N LYS A 206 -32.93 -29.28 33.91
CA LYS A 206 -33.93 -30.29 33.55
C LYS A 206 -33.72 -30.89 32.18
N GLU A 207 -33.25 -30.10 31.21
CA GLU A 207 -32.92 -30.57 29.87
C GLU A 207 -31.76 -31.57 29.84
N LYS A 208 -30.76 -31.41 30.70
CA LYS A 208 -29.68 -32.39 30.86
C LYS A 208 -30.13 -33.74 31.37
N PHE A 209 -31.24 -33.78 32.12
CA PHE A 209 -31.74 -35.00 32.75
C PHE A 209 -33.03 -35.56 32.14
N HIS A 210 -33.79 -34.76 31.40
CA HIS A 210 -35.08 -35.16 30.82
C HIS A 210 -35.22 -34.64 29.39
N HIS A 211 -35.08 -35.57 28.42
CA HIS A 211 -35.11 -35.26 26.98
C HIS A 211 -36.47 -34.83 26.40
N HIS A 212 -37.47 -34.53 27.22
CA HIS A 212 -38.87 -34.25 26.77
C HIS A 212 -39.32 -32.80 26.90
N ALA A 213 -38.42 -31.85 27.14
CA ALA A 213 -38.81 -30.44 27.15
C ALA A 213 -38.93 -29.91 25.71
N VAL A 214 -40.09 -29.31 25.39
CA VAL A 214 -40.28 -28.65 24.07
C VAL A 214 -39.43 -27.38 24.03
N ASN A 215 -38.17 -27.53 23.59
CA ASN A 215 -37.27 -26.44 23.39
C ASN A 215 -37.11 -26.22 21.90
N HIS A 216 -37.16 -24.97 21.49
CA HIS A 216 -36.82 -24.57 20.12
C HIS A 216 -35.32 -24.39 20.01
N THR A 217 -34.78 -24.66 18.83
CA THR A 217 -33.35 -24.42 18.51
C THR A 217 -33.27 -23.59 17.24
N ILE A 218 -32.45 -22.56 17.26
CA ILE A 218 -32.10 -21.84 16.05
C ILE A 218 -30.63 -22.10 15.75
N ASN A 219 -30.36 -22.60 14.54
CA ASN A 219 -29.03 -22.72 14.00
C ASN A 219 -28.76 -21.53 13.07
N PHE A 220 -27.60 -20.92 13.23
CA PHE A 220 -27.23 -19.78 12.41
C PHE A 220 -25.74 -19.83 12.06
N SER A 221 -25.41 -19.18 10.98
CA SER A 221 -24.04 -18.95 10.53
C SER A 221 -23.89 -17.52 10.04
N LEU A 222 -22.67 -17.04 10.01
CA LEU A 222 -22.35 -15.70 9.54
C LEU A 222 -21.60 -15.80 8.22
N SER A 223 -22.02 -14.97 7.27
CA SER A 223 -21.38 -14.80 5.99
C SER A 223 -21.14 -13.32 5.78
N ALA A 224 -20.04 -12.96 5.15
CA ALA A 224 -19.82 -11.59 4.77
C ALA A 224 -19.26 -11.48 3.36
N SER A 225 -19.51 -10.35 2.72
CA SER A 225 -19.01 -9.97 1.40
C SER A 225 -18.13 -8.74 1.55
N ALA A 226 -16.91 -8.79 1.03
CA ALA A 226 -15.95 -7.69 1.06
C ALA A 226 -15.36 -7.44 -0.33
N PRO A 227 -14.95 -6.20 -0.65
CA PRO A 227 -14.28 -5.90 -1.90
C PRO A 227 -12.91 -6.60 -1.95
N THR A 228 -12.58 -7.19 -3.10
CA THR A 228 -11.25 -7.79 -3.35
C THR A 228 -10.21 -6.75 -3.75
N ALA A 229 -10.64 -5.53 -4.06
CA ALA A 229 -9.81 -4.40 -4.43
C ALA A 229 -10.16 -3.20 -3.56
N ILE A 230 -9.20 -2.69 -2.81
CA ILE A 230 -9.38 -1.59 -1.86
C ILE A 230 -8.37 -0.49 -2.19
N VAL A 231 -8.83 0.76 -2.25
CA VAL A 231 -7.97 1.93 -2.45
C VAL A 231 -7.59 2.51 -1.09
N ILE A 232 -6.30 2.63 -0.84
CA ILE A 232 -5.76 3.22 0.40
C ILE A 232 -6.31 4.65 0.55
N GLY A 233 -6.78 5.00 1.74
CA GLY A 233 -7.34 6.33 2.04
C GLY A 233 -8.81 6.50 1.66
N ARG A 234 -9.45 5.53 0.98
CA ARG A 234 -10.89 5.56 0.70
C ARG A 234 -11.68 4.67 1.65
N PRO A 235 -12.89 5.07 2.00
CA PRO A 235 -13.80 4.20 2.75
C PRO A 235 -14.20 3.00 1.87
N TYR A 236 -14.43 1.88 2.50
CA TYR A 236 -14.96 0.67 1.86
C TYR A 236 -15.99 0.01 2.78
N ALA A 237 -16.86 -0.80 2.20
CA ALA A 237 -17.94 -1.45 2.90
C ALA A 237 -17.76 -2.96 2.89
N VAL A 238 -18.08 -3.60 4.02
CA VAL A 238 -18.21 -5.05 4.18
C VAL A 238 -19.66 -5.34 4.55
N GLU A 239 -20.30 -6.23 3.81
CA GLU A 239 -21.69 -6.62 4.06
C GLU A 239 -21.71 -7.91 4.88
N LEU A 240 -22.18 -7.83 6.12
CA LEU A 240 -22.36 -8.96 7.04
C LEU A 240 -23.79 -9.48 6.95
N THR A 241 -23.95 -10.78 6.75
CA THR A 241 -25.26 -11.45 6.69
C THR A 241 -25.33 -12.59 7.68
N LEU A 242 -26.36 -12.58 8.51
CA LEU A 242 -26.72 -13.69 9.38
C LEU A 242 -27.64 -14.67 8.61
N LEU A 243 -27.18 -15.88 8.41
CA LEU A 243 -27.90 -16.92 7.69
C LEU A 243 -28.50 -17.92 8.69
N SER A 244 -29.79 -18.18 8.59
CA SER A 244 -30.46 -19.26 9.31
C SER A 244 -31.40 -20.01 8.38
N THR A 245 -31.38 -21.34 8.49
CA THR A 245 -32.24 -22.23 7.73
C THR A 245 -33.42 -22.76 8.56
N ASP A 246 -33.36 -22.62 9.87
CA ASP A 246 -34.21 -23.35 10.80
C ASP A 246 -35.30 -22.45 11.42
N VAL A 247 -35.71 -21.40 10.74
CA VAL A 247 -36.88 -20.63 11.18
C VAL A 247 -38.11 -21.44 10.87
N GLU A 248 -38.63 -22.12 11.88
CA GLU A 248 -39.93 -22.81 11.77
C GLU A 248 -41.00 -21.82 11.31
N THR A 249 -41.65 -22.15 10.21
CA THR A 249 -42.72 -21.32 9.67
C THR A 249 -43.83 -21.22 10.68
N GLY A 250 -44.01 -20.02 11.25
CA GLY A 250 -45.11 -19.73 12.19
C GLY A 250 -44.70 -19.18 13.54
N HIS A 251 -43.43 -19.23 13.91
CA HIS A 251 -42.92 -18.66 15.18
C HIS A 251 -42.02 -17.46 14.97
N SER A 252 -42.04 -16.52 15.92
CA SER A 252 -41.10 -15.40 15.90
C SER A 252 -39.69 -15.90 16.11
N ALA A 253 -38.77 -15.56 15.19
CA ALA A 253 -37.35 -15.85 15.38
C ALA A 253 -36.77 -14.98 16.51
N PRO A 254 -35.79 -15.49 17.29
CA PRO A 254 -35.06 -14.67 18.26
C PRO A 254 -34.41 -13.46 17.59
N GLU A 255 -34.32 -12.37 18.35
CA GLU A 255 -33.59 -11.19 17.89
C GLU A 255 -32.08 -11.39 18.05
N PHE A 256 -31.36 -10.97 17.00
CA PHE A 256 -29.92 -10.93 17.01
C PHE A 256 -29.45 -9.48 17.09
N GLN A 257 -28.45 -9.25 17.92
CA GLN A 257 -27.78 -7.95 18.05
C GLN A 257 -26.30 -8.07 17.67
N PHE A 258 -25.85 -7.20 16.81
CA PHE A 258 -24.44 -7.03 16.48
C PHE A 258 -23.87 -5.97 17.42
N SER A 259 -22.77 -6.28 18.13
CA SER A 259 -22.28 -5.40 19.19
C SER A 259 -20.92 -4.79 18.87
N ASN A 260 -19.91 -5.59 18.65
CA ASN A 260 -18.56 -5.11 18.45
C ASN A 260 -17.98 -5.70 17.17
N TYR A 261 -17.13 -4.93 16.48
CA TYR A 261 -16.39 -5.44 15.33
C TYR A 261 -14.99 -4.85 15.21
N TRP A 262 -14.12 -5.61 14.56
CA TRP A 262 -12.80 -5.21 14.12
C TRP A 262 -12.63 -5.64 12.68
N LEU A 263 -12.24 -4.69 11.83
CA LEU A 263 -11.72 -4.95 10.50
C LEU A 263 -10.20 -4.88 10.57
N ILE A 264 -9.54 -5.97 10.26
CA ILE A 264 -8.09 -6.12 10.36
C ILE A 264 -7.55 -6.47 8.98
N LEU A 265 -6.59 -5.70 8.52
CA LEU A 265 -5.84 -5.98 7.31
C LEU A 265 -4.58 -6.76 7.70
N ASN A 266 -4.48 -8.00 7.23
CA ASN A 266 -3.34 -8.86 7.47
C ASN A 266 -2.34 -8.65 6.33
N GLY A 267 -1.28 -7.89 6.57
CA GLY A 267 -0.21 -7.64 5.64
C GLY A 267 0.85 -8.73 5.72
N ARG A 268 1.31 -9.23 4.56
CA ARG A 268 2.42 -10.17 4.47
C ARG A 268 3.46 -9.67 3.49
N THR A 269 4.68 -9.46 3.98
CA THR A 269 5.84 -9.13 3.15
C THR A 269 6.78 -10.33 3.11
N ILE A 270 7.19 -10.72 1.93
CA ILE A 270 8.26 -11.69 1.71
C ILE A 270 9.43 -10.94 1.11
N VAL A 271 10.58 -11.02 1.77
CA VAL A 271 11.84 -10.41 1.34
C VAL A 271 12.85 -11.50 1.03
N ARG A 272 13.57 -11.35 -0.07
CA ARG A 272 14.59 -12.28 -0.53
C ARG A 272 15.89 -11.55 -0.81
N ALA A 273 16.98 -12.21 -0.48
CA ALA A 273 18.32 -11.79 -0.84
C ALA A 273 19.10 -12.99 -1.36
N PRO A 274 19.56 -12.96 -2.63
CA PRO A 274 20.37 -14.03 -3.18
C PRO A 274 21.70 -14.13 -2.46
N GLY A 275 22.19 -15.35 -2.27
CA GLY A 275 23.51 -15.66 -1.76
C GLY A 275 24.26 -16.49 -2.79
N ILE A 276 25.56 -16.77 -2.54
CA ILE A 276 26.41 -17.53 -3.49
C ILE A 276 25.87 -18.95 -3.71
N PHE A 277 25.26 -19.56 -2.71
CA PHE A 277 24.76 -20.95 -2.79
C PHE A 277 23.28 -21.10 -2.46
N ILE A 278 22.70 -20.17 -1.70
CA ILE A 278 21.32 -20.26 -1.20
C ILE A 278 20.74 -18.84 -1.13
N THR A 279 19.52 -18.67 -1.64
CA THR A 279 18.74 -17.45 -1.45
C THR A 279 18.15 -17.43 -0.05
N ALA A 280 18.48 -16.41 0.74
CA ALA A 280 17.84 -16.17 2.02
C ALA A 280 16.45 -15.57 1.82
N THR A 281 15.49 -16.03 2.62
CA THR A 281 14.10 -15.56 2.58
C THR A 281 13.64 -15.18 4.00
N SER A 282 12.98 -14.06 4.12
CA SER A 282 12.32 -13.62 5.35
C SER A 282 10.86 -13.27 5.08
N SER A 283 10.00 -13.54 6.05
CA SER A 283 8.57 -13.23 5.97
C SER A 283 8.17 -12.41 7.19
N LEU A 284 7.49 -11.30 6.94
CA LEU A 284 6.87 -10.45 7.95
C LEU A 284 5.36 -10.51 7.78
N GLU A 285 4.67 -10.71 8.89
CA GLU A 285 3.23 -10.59 8.98
C GLU A 285 2.89 -9.46 9.95
N GLU A 286 1.94 -8.64 9.57
CA GLU A 286 1.48 -7.51 10.37
C GLU A 286 -0.03 -7.40 10.31
N ASP A 287 -0.64 -7.05 11.44
CA ASP A 287 -2.07 -6.82 11.57
C ASP A 287 -2.32 -5.32 11.72
N ILE A 288 -3.07 -4.74 10.79
CA ILE A 288 -3.40 -3.32 10.74
C ILE A 288 -4.90 -3.18 10.96
N THR A 289 -5.31 -2.59 12.08
CA THR A 289 -6.73 -2.30 12.32
C THR A 289 -7.17 -1.16 11.40
N VAL A 290 -8.07 -1.45 10.47
CA VAL A 290 -8.60 -0.51 9.48
C VAL A 290 -10.07 -0.14 9.75
N GLY A 291 -10.66 -0.67 10.80
CA GLY A 291 -11.98 -0.33 11.27
C GLY A 291 -12.28 -1.03 12.58
N HIS A 292 -12.95 -0.34 13.49
CA HIS A 292 -13.48 -0.93 14.70
C HIS A 292 -14.66 -0.09 15.18
N GLY A 293 -15.56 -0.73 15.89
CA GLY A 293 -16.69 -0.02 16.46
C GLY A 293 -17.46 -0.88 17.46
N SER A 294 -18.16 -0.19 18.34
CA SER A 294 -19.17 -0.79 19.20
C SER A 294 -20.53 -0.28 18.72
N ILE A 295 -21.23 -1.13 17.99
CA ILE A 295 -22.52 -0.82 17.39
C ILE A 295 -23.52 -1.79 18.01
N LYS A 296 -24.41 -1.29 18.85
CA LYS A 296 -25.55 -2.11 19.29
C LYS A 296 -26.71 -1.94 18.31
N CYS A 297 -26.72 -2.76 17.28
CA CYS A 297 -27.78 -2.74 16.28
C CYS A 297 -28.40 -4.12 16.08
N ARG A 298 -29.66 -4.13 15.69
CA ARG A 298 -30.34 -5.36 15.30
C ARG A 298 -29.73 -5.91 14.03
N LEU A 299 -29.36 -7.19 14.05
CA LEU A 299 -28.90 -7.93 12.88
C LEU A 299 -30.06 -8.74 12.28
N PRO A 300 -30.64 -8.30 11.17
CA PRO A 300 -31.79 -9.01 10.60
C PRO A 300 -31.34 -10.34 9.96
N LEU A 301 -32.20 -11.34 10.07
CA LEU A 301 -31.99 -12.63 9.40
C LEU A 301 -32.02 -12.48 7.89
N ASN A 302 -31.06 -13.10 7.22
CA ASN A 302 -30.95 -13.17 5.75
C ASN A 302 -30.96 -11.81 5.03
N LYS A 303 -30.59 -10.74 5.74
CA LYS A 303 -30.40 -9.40 5.17
C LYS A 303 -29.03 -8.87 5.53
N PRO A 304 -28.35 -8.17 4.59
CA PRO A 304 -27.02 -7.64 4.86
C PRO A 304 -27.07 -6.44 5.81
N LEU A 305 -26.09 -6.40 6.72
CA LEU A 305 -25.72 -5.25 7.51
C LEU A 305 -24.39 -4.70 6.97
N VAL A 306 -24.34 -3.40 6.67
CA VAL A 306 -23.14 -2.76 6.16
C VAL A 306 -22.23 -2.33 7.30
N VAL A 307 -20.99 -2.81 7.29
CA VAL A 307 -19.91 -2.42 8.19
C VAL A 307 -18.88 -1.62 7.38
N ASN A 308 -18.63 -0.39 7.79
CA ASN A 308 -17.70 0.47 7.08
C ASN A 308 -16.29 0.34 7.65
N GLY A 309 -15.32 0.21 6.75
CA GLY A 309 -13.89 0.29 7.03
C GLY A 309 -13.31 1.59 6.47
N MET A 310 -12.34 2.15 7.17
CA MET A 310 -11.58 3.31 6.74
C MET A 310 -10.11 3.11 7.12
N PHE A 311 -9.22 3.43 6.20
CA PHE A 311 -7.80 3.43 6.51
C PHE A 311 -7.45 4.55 7.50
N PRO A 312 -6.39 4.34 8.32
CA PRO A 312 -5.85 5.42 9.14
C PRO A 312 -5.54 6.64 8.26
N SER A 313 -5.71 7.82 8.81
CA SER A 313 -5.54 9.12 8.13
C SER A 313 -4.13 9.40 7.60
N ASN A 314 -3.14 8.56 7.94
CA ASN A 314 -1.78 8.66 7.40
C ASN A 314 -1.39 7.39 6.61
N PRO A 315 -1.88 7.24 5.36
CA PRO A 315 -1.58 6.09 4.51
C PRO A 315 -0.12 6.06 3.99
N SER A 316 0.70 7.05 4.36
CA SER A 316 2.06 7.25 3.83
C SER A 316 3.01 6.07 4.12
N TYR A 317 2.66 5.23 5.07
CA TYR A 317 3.48 4.08 5.49
C TYR A 317 2.97 2.73 4.95
N MET A 318 1.83 2.71 4.28
CA MET A 318 1.25 1.46 3.79
C MET A 318 1.56 1.29 2.29
N PRO A 319 2.49 0.42 1.92
CA PRO A 319 2.74 0.14 0.52
C PRO A 319 1.54 -0.57 -0.10
N PRO A 320 1.23 -0.34 -1.39
CA PRO A 320 0.22 -1.11 -2.10
C PRO A 320 0.61 -2.58 -2.23
N SER A 321 -0.31 -3.43 -2.66
CA SER A 321 0.03 -4.81 -3.03
C SER A 321 0.94 -4.79 -4.25
N PHE A 322 2.06 -5.51 -4.21
CA PHE A 322 2.95 -5.66 -5.37
C PHE A 322 3.73 -6.96 -5.29
N SER A 323 4.24 -7.40 -6.42
CA SER A 323 5.18 -8.51 -6.54
C SER A 323 6.34 -8.10 -7.42
N SER A 324 7.56 -8.36 -6.95
CA SER A 324 8.79 -8.17 -7.70
C SER A 324 9.74 -9.34 -7.46
N PHE A 325 10.89 -9.35 -8.12
CA PHE A 325 11.84 -10.46 -8.03
C PHE A 325 12.38 -10.72 -6.61
N ALA A 326 12.42 -9.73 -5.72
CA ALA A 326 12.98 -9.91 -4.38
C ALA A 326 12.06 -9.48 -3.24
N VAL A 327 10.96 -8.77 -3.51
CA VAL A 327 9.96 -8.40 -2.50
C VAL A 327 8.55 -8.64 -3.04
N GLN A 328 7.74 -9.29 -2.23
CA GLN A 328 6.31 -9.44 -2.47
C GLN A 328 5.55 -8.90 -1.28
N ARG A 329 4.58 -8.03 -1.54
CA ARG A 329 3.64 -7.52 -0.53
C ARG A 329 2.22 -7.91 -0.91
N SER A 330 1.56 -8.63 -0.02
CA SER A 330 0.19 -9.10 -0.18
C SER A 330 -0.63 -8.79 1.07
N TYR A 331 -1.95 -8.78 0.91
CA TYR A 331 -2.87 -8.50 2.01
C TYR A 331 -4.04 -9.48 2.02
N GLY A 332 -4.50 -9.77 3.23
CA GLY A 332 -5.79 -10.37 3.52
C GLY A 332 -6.64 -9.39 4.33
N LEU A 333 -7.94 -9.63 4.38
CA LEU A 333 -8.87 -8.88 5.22
C LEU A 333 -9.53 -9.84 6.20
N GLU A 334 -9.73 -9.41 7.43
CA GLU A 334 -10.37 -10.18 8.48
C GLU A 334 -11.44 -9.32 9.16
N LEU A 335 -12.65 -9.87 9.30
CA LEU A 335 -13.73 -9.30 10.12
C LEU A 335 -13.90 -10.19 11.34
N LYS A 336 -13.65 -9.63 12.52
CA LYS A 336 -14.00 -10.21 13.81
C LYS A 336 -15.19 -9.46 14.39
N GLY A 337 -16.01 -10.15 15.16
CA GLY A 337 -17.11 -9.48 15.85
C GLY A 337 -17.87 -10.38 16.81
N THR A 338 -18.86 -9.78 17.45
CA THR A 338 -19.72 -10.44 18.42
C THR A 338 -21.18 -10.27 18.02
N VAL A 339 -21.90 -11.37 18.00
CA VAL A 339 -23.34 -11.41 17.80
C VAL A 339 -23.99 -11.98 19.06
N SER A 340 -24.89 -11.23 19.65
CA SER A 340 -25.68 -11.64 20.82
C SER A 340 -27.04 -12.14 20.37
N CYS A 341 -27.49 -13.25 20.94
CA CYS A 341 -28.82 -13.81 20.76
C CYS A 341 -29.34 -14.29 22.11
N LEU A 342 -30.50 -13.79 22.54
CA LEU A 342 -31.12 -14.16 23.82
C LEU A 342 -30.20 -13.91 25.03
N GLY A 343 -29.38 -12.88 25.00
CA GLY A 343 -28.42 -12.52 26.06
C GLY A 343 -27.14 -13.33 26.09
N GLU A 344 -26.94 -14.23 25.16
CA GLU A 344 -25.68 -14.99 25.01
C GLU A 344 -24.89 -14.50 23.80
N ASP A 345 -23.62 -14.26 24.01
CA ASP A 345 -22.67 -13.80 22.98
C ASP A 345 -22.07 -14.95 22.18
N SER A 346 -21.85 -14.69 20.91
CA SER A 346 -21.13 -15.56 19.99
C SER A 346 -20.10 -14.73 19.24
N GLU A 347 -18.84 -15.10 19.39
CA GLU A 347 -17.77 -14.51 18.62
C GLU A 347 -17.66 -15.20 17.25
N PHE A 348 -17.38 -14.41 16.22
CA PHE A 348 -17.16 -14.91 14.87
C PHE A 348 -15.91 -14.29 14.25
N LYS A 349 -15.39 -14.98 13.23
CA LYS A 349 -14.21 -14.58 12.47
C LYS A 349 -14.39 -14.98 11.01
N ILE A 350 -14.40 -13.99 10.13
CA ILE A 350 -14.50 -14.18 8.69
C ILE A 350 -13.23 -13.64 8.04
N HIS A 351 -12.63 -14.41 7.13
CA HIS A 351 -11.35 -14.08 6.53
C HIS A 351 -11.39 -14.15 5.01
N TRP A 352 -10.79 -13.14 4.37
CA TRP A 352 -10.52 -13.08 2.94
C TRP A 352 -9.00 -13.12 2.74
N PRO A 353 -8.46 -14.23 2.21
CA PRO A 353 -7.01 -14.44 2.16
C PRO A 353 -6.29 -13.55 1.15
N ARG A 354 -7.03 -12.94 0.23
CA ARG A 354 -6.46 -12.06 -0.82
C ARG A 354 -7.33 -10.83 -1.03
N VAL A 355 -6.72 -9.70 -0.75
CA VAL A 355 -7.25 -8.37 -1.05
C VAL A 355 -6.14 -7.58 -1.70
N THR A 356 -6.41 -6.94 -2.83
CA THR A 356 -5.43 -6.09 -3.50
C THR A 356 -5.57 -4.66 -3.00
N LEU A 357 -4.52 -4.11 -2.43
CA LEU A 357 -4.45 -2.71 -2.05
C LEU A 357 -3.87 -1.89 -3.20
N TYR A 358 -4.61 -0.86 -3.57
CA TYR A 358 -4.18 0.16 -4.54
C TYR A 358 -3.75 1.43 -3.80
N PRO A 359 -2.78 2.18 -4.34
CA PRO A 359 -2.34 3.43 -3.73
C PRO A 359 -3.48 4.44 -3.66
N ALA A 360 -3.38 5.37 -2.70
CA ALA A 360 -4.29 6.50 -2.61
C ALA A 360 -4.26 7.31 -3.92
N ARG A 361 -5.43 7.69 -4.42
CA ARG A 361 -5.52 8.70 -5.48
C ARG A 361 -5.22 10.08 -4.88
N MET A 362 -4.41 10.85 -5.56
CA MET A 362 -4.42 12.30 -5.37
C MET A 362 -5.61 12.85 -6.18
N GLU A 363 -6.80 12.83 -5.61
CA GLU A 363 -7.93 13.58 -6.17
C GLU A 363 -7.81 15.04 -5.73
N ASP A 364 -8.22 15.95 -6.56
CA ASP A 364 -8.52 17.36 -6.35
C ASP A 364 -7.41 18.41 -6.53
N GLY A 365 -6.15 18.09 -6.49
CA GLY A 365 -5.09 19.07 -6.84
C GLY A 365 -4.57 18.98 -8.27
N ILE A 366 -4.83 17.85 -8.95
CA ILE A 366 -4.20 17.53 -10.24
C ILE A 366 -4.86 18.28 -11.39
N GLU A 367 -6.18 18.44 -11.40
CA GLU A 367 -6.86 19.18 -12.49
C GLU A 367 -6.53 20.67 -12.47
N GLU A 368 -6.48 21.31 -11.30
CA GLU A 368 -6.04 22.69 -11.16
C GLU A 368 -4.56 22.84 -11.44
N ALA A 369 -3.75 21.89 -11.00
CA ALA A 369 -2.33 21.89 -11.24
C ALA A 369 -1.97 21.58 -12.70
N MET A 370 -2.67 20.68 -13.39
CA MET A 370 -2.48 20.43 -14.82
C MET A 370 -2.90 21.65 -15.65
N LYS A 371 -4.01 22.31 -15.33
CA LYS A 371 -4.40 23.59 -15.96
C LYS A 371 -3.37 24.69 -15.75
N SER A 372 -2.76 24.74 -14.56
CA SER A 372 -1.65 25.66 -14.25
C SER A 372 -0.38 25.35 -15.05
N ILE A 373 -0.07 24.05 -15.29
CA ILE A 373 1.08 23.63 -16.11
C ILE A 373 0.85 23.94 -17.58
N GLU A 374 -0.34 23.68 -18.10
CA GLU A 374 -0.66 24.00 -19.49
C GLU A 374 -0.57 25.51 -19.76
N SER A 375 -1.02 26.34 -18.82
CA SER A 375 -0.86 27.79 -18.91
C SER A 375 0.59 28.23 -18.78
N SER A 376 1.38 27.65 -17.86
CA SER A 376 2.80 27.97 -17.67
C SER A 376 3.70 27.44 -18.79
N ALA A 377 3.33 26.31 -19.44
CA ALA A 377 4.06 25.79 -20.61
C ALA A 377 3.78 26.61 -21.87
N GLN A 378 2.60 27.25 -21.96
CA GLN A 378 2.29 28.21 -23.02
C GLN A 378 3.04 29.53 -22.83
N ASP A 379 3.31 29.96 -21.58
CA ASP A 379 4.10 31.15 -21.26
C ASP A 379 5.62 30.91 -21.36
N MET A 380 6.11 29.68 -21.24
CA MET A 380 7.47 29.28 -21.55
C MET A 380 7.60 28.97 -23.04
N ASN A 381 7.47 29.99 -23.86
CA ASN A 381 7.84 29.91 -25.27
C ASN A 381 9.34 29.53 -25.37
N LEU A 382 9.60 28.30 -25.84
CA LEU A 382 10.94 27.73 -26.02
C LEU A 382 11.78 28.46 -27.12
N ASP A 383 11.27 29.57 -27.67
CA ASP A 383 11.95 30.33 -28.70
C ASP A 383 12.92 31.41 -28.15
N ASP A 384 12.97 31.62 -26.83
CA ASP A 384 13.96 32.55 -26.27
C ASP A 384 15.28 31.86 -25.93
N GLN A 385 15.99 31.39 -26.99
CA GLN A 385 17.39 30.96 -26.91
C GLN A 385 18.37 32.13 -26.67
N SER A 386 17.86 33.33 -26.38
CA SER A 386 18.68 34.53 -26.18
C SER A 386 19.33 34.63 -24.80
N GLY A 387 19.06 33.70 -23.89
CA GLY A 387 19.61 33.70 -22.52
C GLY A 387 20.95 32.99 -22.33
N LEU A 388 21.61 32.52 -23.36
CA LEU A 388 22.99 32.05 -23.25
C LEU A 388 23.90 33.28 -23.07
N PRO A 389 24.73 33.34 -22.02
CA PRO A 389 25.69 34.43 -21.86
C PRO A 389 26.59 34.48 -23.09
N ALA A 390 26.70 35.65 -23.70
CA ALA A 390 27.57 35.89 -24.87
C ALA A 390 29.00 35.39 -24.54
N TYR A 391 29.48 34.48 -25.34
CA TYR A 391 30.86 34.02 -25.25
C TYR A 391 31.77 35.18 -25.73
N GLU A 392 32.35 35.93 -24.80
CA GLU A 392 33.54 36.72 -25.11
C GLU A 392 34.74 35.76 -25.15
N LYS A 393 35.43 35.80 -26.30
CA LYS A 393 36.65 35.00 -26.58
C LYS A 393 37.84 35.49 -25.76
#